data_535d4bc85b02bb4e5526a47b1dc4d90a
#
_entry.id   535d4bc85b02bb4e5526a47b1dc4d90a
#
_cell.length_a   1.000
_cell.length_b   1.000
_cell.length_c   1.000
_cell.angle_alpha   90.00
_cell.angle_beta   90.00
_cell.angle_gamma   90.00
#
_symmetry.space_group_name_H-M   'P 1'
#
loop_
_entity.id
_entity.type
_entity.pdbx_description
1 polymer ?
#
loop_
_entity_poly.entity_id
_entity_poly.type
_entity_poly.pdbx_seq_one_letter_code
_entity_poly.pdbx_strand_id
1 'polypeptide(L)'
;MRKSTLLILLLFLSCTGGDTSFQISIEDGHRFESAQANSLLANEGFSRCKDYLGAWLGYADTVSGLIPRNIESGIDYWNAKDAAADNYPFMVLTAFFVDQDMFRGRMSQMLVSEKRLTSRVRTMPDTYAFSKRGFLEDEIKMDEIVFGTSEYIKDGLLPLTEWLGKSAWSDRMIEMLYDLNREIVIAGEVKAREFGNAPKEEVNGELLQVLSRMYWMTGEEKFLDWAIKIGDYYLLGDHHPTRDLEYLRLRDHGCELVSGLCELYATTNFAMPEKKKTYQQPVHEMLDRILEVGRNVDGMFYDGINPKTGKIVQERIADTWGYTLNGYYTVFLIDGTQAYREATLKVFSNLDKYKNYDWESGSADGYADAIESALNLFNRIPDPNIAKWIDSEIQVMWGMQKGNGIIEGWHGDGNFARTTIMYNLWKSKGLYVEPWRQDLLLGAEQKGDSVLISITSDKPWTGSLFFDKMRFKENMKLPIDWPRINQFPEWFTVEKDHDYTLMDITERDMKVLSGEYLLHGVNLQVSAEKRLIVF
;
A
#
# COMPACT_ATOMS: atom_id res chain seq x y z
N MET A 1 -25.00 -25.89 -25.38
CA MET A 1 -24.44 -27.08 -24.73
C MET A 1 -23.00 -27.25 -25.21
N ARG A 2 -22.04 -26.72 -24.47
CA ARG A 2 -20.61 -27.02 -24.65
C ARG A 2 -20.12 -27.61 -23.33
N LYS A 3 -19.66 -28.85 -23.39
CA LYS A 3 -19.15 -29.61 -22.26
C LYS A 3 -17.78 -29.05 -21.87
N SER A 4 -17.69 -28.48 -20.65
CA SER A 4 -16.41 -28.19 -20.03
C SER A 4 -15.81 -29.48 -19.52
N THR A 5 -14.68 -29.88 -20.09
CA THR A 5 -13.91 -31.01 -19.64
C THR A 5 -13.09 -30.57 -18.43
N LEU A 6 -13.57 -30.95 -17.25
CA LEU A 6 -12.85 -30.83 -16.00
C LEU A 6 -11.73 -31.87 -15.99
N LEU A 7 -10.48 -31.47 -16.14
CA LEU A 7 -9.33 -32.35 -16.02
C LEU A 7 -9.04 -32.57 -14.54
N ILE A 8 -9.67 -33.59 -13.95
CA ILE A 8 -9.36 -34.05 -12.60
C ILE A 8 -8.04 -34.82 -12.68
N LEU A 9 -6.98 -34.29 -12.10
CA LEU A 9 -5.72 -35.01 -11.91
C LEU A 9 -5.92 -36.01 -10.76
N LEU A 10 -6.29 -37.25 -11.09
CA LEU A 10 -6.33 -38.34 -10.14
C LEU A 10 -4.88 -38.79 -9.86
N LEU A 11 -4.35 -38.39 -8.72
CA LEU A 11 -3.18 -39.03 -8.12
C LEU A 11 -3.61 -40.39 -7.55
N PHE A 12 -3.28 -41.50 -8.26
CA PHE A 12 -3.38 -42.84 -7.71
C PHE A 12 -2.26 -43.04 -6.67
N LEU A 13 -2.59 -42.92 -5.40
CA LEU A 13 -1.77 -43.48 -4.32
C LEU A 13 -2.01 -45.01 -4.28
N SER A 14 -1.12 -45.76 -4.91
CA SER A 14 -1.06 -47.21 -4.67
C SER A 14 -0.16 -47.43 -3.45
N CYS A 15 -0.74 -47.80 -2.32
CA CYS A 15 -0.02 -48.31 -1.16
C CYS A 15 0.54 -49.69 -1.46
N THR A 16 1.75 -49.75 -2.02
CA THR A 16 2.65 -50.89 -1.88
C THR A 16 4.03 -50.32 -1.58
N GLY A 17 4.63 -50.78 -0.49
CA GLY A 17 5.95 -50.35 -0.06
C GLY A 17 7.00 -50.56 -1.16
N GLY A 18 7.55 -49.48 -1.64
CA GLY A 18 8.57 -49.44 -2.67
C GLY A 18 8.76 -48.00 -3.10
N ASP A 19 9.98 -47.55 -3.21
CA ASP A 19 10.46 -46.22 -3.62
C ASP A 19 9.48 -45.47 -4.53
N THR A 20 8.86 -44.40 -4.03
CA THR A 20 8.18 -43.41 -4.83
C THR A 20 9.24 -42.62 -5.62
N SER A 21 9.65 -43.15 -6.76
CA SER A 21 10.53 -42.47 -7.70
C SER A 21 9.76 -41.26 -8.27
N PHE A 22 10.11 -40.06 -7.86
CA PHE A 22 9.69 -38.81 -8.43
C PHE A 22 10.22 -38.72 -9.88
N GLN A 23 9.37 -39.00 -10.86
CA GLN A 23 9.72 -38.76 -12.27
C GLN A 23 9.45 -37.28 -12.58
N ILE A 24 10.51 -36.46 -12.57
CA ILE A 24 10.47 -35.12 -13.11
C ILE A 24 10.51 -35.22 -14.63
N SER A 25 9.44 -34.84 -15.30
CA SER A 25 9.37 -34.81 -16.77
C SER A 25 9.93 -33.47 -17.29
N ILE A 26 10.27 -33.43 -18.60
CA ILE A 26 10.66 -32.20 -19.32
C ILE A 26 9.55 -31.11 -19.23
N GLU A 27 8.29 -31.50 -19.04
CA GLU A 27 7.15 -30.60 -18.78
C GLU A 27 7.33 -29.74 -17.50
N ASP A 28 8.11 -30.22 -16.52
CA ASP A 28 8.36 -29.45 -15.28
C ASP A 28 9.27 -28.23 -15.49
N GLY A 29 10.13 -28.21 -16.53
CA GLY A 29 10.95 -27.04 -16.88
C GLY A 29 10.08 -25.85 -17.29
N HIS A 30 9.15 -26.06 -18.20
CA HIS A 30 8.21 -25.03 -18.68
C HIS A 30 7.23 -24.57 -17.59
N ARG A 31 7.02 -25.37 -16.57
CA ARG A 31 6.13 -25.06 -15.46
C ARG A 31 6.61 -23.87 -14.62
N PHE A 32 7.92 -23.61 -14.54
CA PHE A 32 8.54 -22.54 -13.75
C PHE A 32 8.96 -21.31 -14.57
N GLU A 33 8.72 -21.25 -15.87
CA GLU A 33 9.15 -20.13 -16.73
C GLU A 33 8.62 -18.78 -16.24
N SER A 34 7.34 -18.70 -15.85
CA SER A 34 6.75 -17.47 -15.33
C SER A 34 7.35 -17.08 -13.98
N ALA A 35 7.57 -18.03 -13.07
CA ALA A 35 8.21 -17.78 -11.79
C ALA A 35 9.65 -17.28 -11.98
N GLN A 36 10.38 -17.84 -12.93
CA GLN A 36 11.74 -17.41 -13.28
C GLN A 36 11.74 -16.01 -13.91
N ALA A 37 10.83 -15.72 -14.84
CA ALA A 37 10.68 -14.38 -15.40
C ALA A 37 10.33 -13.35 -14.30
N ASN A 38 9.42 -13.69 -13.40
CA ASN A 38 9.05 -12.86 -12.27
C ASN A 38 10.23 -12.60 -11.32
N SER A 39 11.16 -13.56 -11.16
CA SER A 39 12.32 -13.40 -10.28
C SER A 39 13.28 -12.31 -10.76
N LEU A 40 13.43 -12.15 -12.07
CA LEU A 40 14.26 -11.07 -12.65
C LEU A 40 13.64 -9.69 -12.35
N LEU A 41 12.31 -9.57 -12.54
CA LEU A 41 11.59 -8.32 -12.30
C LEU A 41 11.59 -7.94 -10.82
N ALA A 42 11.31 -8.88 -9.91
CA ALA A 42 11.34 -8.63 -8.48
C ALA A 42 12.73 -8.22 -7.99
N ASN A 43 13.77 -8.88 -8.48
CA ASN A 43 15.16 -8.55 -8.10
C ASN A 43 15.58 -7.18 -8.63
N GLU A 44 15.25 -6.82 -9.87
CA GLU A 44 15.48 -5.48 -10.41
C GLU A 44 14.82 -4.42 -9.52
N GLY A 45 13.55 -4.60 -9.16
CA GLY A 45 12.84 -3.66 -8.31
C GLY A 45 13.47 -3.52 -6.91
N PHE A 46 13.85 -4.63 -6.25
CA PHE A 46 14.54 -4.56 -4.96
C PHE A 46 15.93 -3.91 -5.06
N SER A 47 16.67 -4.13 -6.16
CA SER A 47 17.93 -3.46 -6.41
C SER A 47 17.74 -1.95 -6.54
N ARG A 48 16.73 -1.51 -7.28
CA ARG A 48 16.37 -0.09 -7.41
C ARG A 48 15.95 0.56 -6.09
N CYS A 49 15.16 -0.16 -5.27
CA CYS A 49 14.82 0.29 -3.92
C CYS A 49 16.07 0.43 -3.04
N LYS A 50 17.01 -0.51 -3.14
CA LYS A 50 18.28 -0.45 -2.41
C LYS A 50 19.12 0.75 -2.82
N ASP A 51 19.22 1.03 -4.12
CA ASP A 51 19.95 2.20 -4.65
C ASP A 51 19.30 3.49 -4.17
N TYR A 52 17.95 3.57 -4.19
CA TYR A 52 17.17 4.68 -3.63
C TYR A 52 17.47 4.89 -2.13
N LEU A 53 17.40 3.83 -1.32
CA LEU A 53 17.69 3.88 0.11
C LEU A 53 19.12 4.40 0.37
N GLY A 54 20.11 3.83 -0.32
CA GLY A 54 21.52 4.23 -0.17
C GLY A 54 21.77 5.68 -0.58
N ALA A 55 21.14 6.12 -1.67
CA ALA A 55 21.23 7.47 -2.16
C ALA A 55 20.69 8.50 -1.16
N TRP A 56 19.44 8.33 -0.66
CA TRP A 56 18.84 9.23 0.31
C TRP A 56 19.59 9.27 1.64
N LEU A 57 20.09 8.11 2.13
CA LEU A 57 20.91 8.07 3.33
C LEU A 57 22.23 8.83 3.19
N GLY A 58 22.77 8.95 1.98
CA GLY A 58 23.94 9.77 1.68
C GLY A 58 23.73 11.27 1.90
N TYR A 59 22.47 11.73 1.86
CA TYR A 59 22.09 13.14 2.10
C TYR A 59 21.47 13.38 3.48
N ALA A 60 21.36 12.35 4.31
CA ALA A 60 20.88 12.55 5.68
C ALA A 60 21.81 13.47 6.46
N ASP A 61 21.23 14.43 7.22
CA ASP A 61 22.00 15.33 8.06
C ASP A 61 22.85 14.57 9.07
N THR A 62 24.13 14.87 9.15
CA THR A 62 25.09 14.12 9.96
C THR A 62 24.89 14.26 11.45
N VAL A 63 24.16 15.28 11.91
CA VAL A 63 23.92 15.56 13.33
C VAL A 63 22.61 14.95 13.81
N SER A 64 21.52 15.18 13.07
CA SER A 64 20.19 14.66 13.40
C SER A 64 19.97 13.25 12.87
N GLY A 65 20.62 12.91 11.77
CA GLY A 65 20.40 11.67 11.03
C GLY A 65 19.13 11.67 10.17
N LEU A 66 18.38 12.78 10.13
CA LEU A 66 17.15 12.93 9.35
C LEU A 66 17.47 13.24 7.89
N ILE A 67 16.58 12.84 6.97
CA ILE A 67 16.68 13.17 5.55
C ILE A 67 16.08 14.53 5.25
N PRO A 68 16.63 15.28 4.29
CA PRO A 68 16.03 16.53 3.85
C PRO A 68 14.76 16.29 3.04
N ARG A 69 13.92 17.31 2.94
CA ARG A 69 12.73 17.29 2.08
C ARG A 69 13.11 17.16 0.60
N ASN A 70 14.10 17.91 0.16
CA ASN A 70 14.63 17.92 -1.21
C ASN A 70 16.15 17.95 -1.19
N ILE A 71 16.75 17.45 -2.25
CA ILE A 71 18.20 17.48 -2.50
C ILE A 71 18.52 18.57 -3.53
N GLU A 72 17.90 18.51 -4.71
CA GLU A 72 18.19 19.41 -5.84
C GLU A 72 17.80 20.88 -5.55
N SER A 73 16.71 21.08 -4.83
CA SER A 73 16.30 22.42 -4.40
C SER A 73 17.12 22.96 -3.23
N GLY A 74 18.02 22.15 -2.65
CA GLY A 74 18.86 22.55 -1.51
C GLY A 74 18.04 22.85 -0.25
N ILE A 75 16.92 22.20 -0.04
CA ILE A 75 16.02 22.42 1.11
C ILE A 75 16.66 21.85 2.37
N ASP A 76 16.98 22.77 3.31
CA ASP A 76 17.71 22.48 4.55
C ASP A 76 16.77 22.16 5.73
N TYR A 77 15.76 21.33 5.51
CA TYR A 77 14.87 20.88 6.58
C TYR A 77 14.22 19.52 6.29
N TRP A 78 13.83 18.87 7.37
CA TRP A 78 12.90 17.77 7.44
C TRP A 78 11.49 18.30 7.76
N ASN A 79 10.45 17.71 7.15
CA ASN A 79 9.06 18.00 7.48
C ASN A 79 8.23 16.72 7.56
N ALA A 80 7.09 16.82 8.24
CA ALA A 80 6.21 15.66 8.46
C ALA A 80 5.47 15.24 7.20
N LYS A 81 4.97 16.20 6.42
CA LYS A 81 4.10 15.94 5.27
C LYS A 81 4.80 15.36 4.03
N ASP A 82 6.09 15.59 3.88
CA ASP A 82 6.83 15.11 2.72
C ASP A 82 7.94 14.12 3.16
N ALA A 83 8.97 14.60 3.90
CA ALA A 83 10.11 13.77 4.28
C ALA A 83 9.72 12.56 5.15
N ALA A 84 8.71 12.72 6.02
CA ALA A 84 8.25 11.66 6.89
C ALA A 84 7.09 10.85 6.30
N ALA A 85 6.15 11.46 5.60
CA ALA A 85 5.01 10.76 5.02
C ALA A 85 5.43 9.94 3.79
N ASP A 86 6.03 10.59 2.79
CA ASP A 86 6.24 9.97 1.49
C ASP A 86 7.61 9.32 1.30
N ASN A 87 8.61 9.65 2.13
CA ASN A 87 9.96 9.18 1.88
C ASN A 87 10.47 8.16 2.93
N TYR A 88 10.57 8.57 4.19
CA TYR A 88 11.15 7.76 5.26
C TYR A 88 10.50 6.38 5.45
N PRO A 89 9.18 6.20 5.43
CA PRO A 89 8.54 4.90 5.68
C PRO A 89 8.90 3.86 4.63
N PHE A 90 9.07 4.29 3.38
CA PHE A 90 9.42 3.39 2.28
C PHE A 90 10.92 3.10 2.22
N MET A 91 11.76 3.96 2.81
CA MET A 91 13.14 3.61 3.16
C MET A 91 13.18 2.53 4.24
N VAL A 92 12.29 2.61 5.25
CA VAL A 92 12.16 1.58 6.31
C VAL A 92 11.75 0.24 5.72
N LEU A 93 10.72 0.21 4.85
CA LEU A 93 10.29 -1.04 4.19
C LEU A 93 11.36 -1.58 3.24
N THR A 94 12.03 -0.72 2.49
CA THR A 94 13.18 -1.13 1.67
C THR A 94 14.23 -1.83 2.53
N ALA A 95 14.65 -1.20 3.63
CA ALA A 95 15.63 -1.80 4.53
C ALA A 95 15.14 -3.13 5.12
N PHE A 96 13.86 -3.24 5.46
CA PHE A 96 13.26 -4.49 5.94
C PHE A 96 13.46 -5.64 4.96
N PHE A 97 13.30 -5.40 3.65
CA PHE A 97 13.44 -6.45 2.65
C PHE A 97 14.89 -6.74 2.24
N VAL A 98 15.75 -5.71 2.17
CA VAL A 98 17.07 -5.85 1.54
C VAL A 98 18.25 -5.76 2.51
N ASP A 99 18.07 -5.22 3.73
CA ASP A 99 19.15 -4.98 4.69
C ASP A 99 18.63 -4.90 6.13
N GLN A 100 18.56 -6.03 6.81
CA GLN A 100 18.02 -6.12 8.16
C GLN A 100 18.86 -5.37 9.21
N ASP A 101 20.16 -5.22 9.02
CA ASP A 101 21.01 -4.44 9.92
C ASP A 101 20.69 -2.95 9.79
N MET A 102 20.47 -2.48 8.57
CA MET A 102 19.99 -1.13 8.29
C MET A 102 18.62 -0.88 8.91
N PHE A 103 17.69 -1.81 8.74
CA PHE A 103 16.33 -1.74 9.30
C PHE A 103 16.36 -1.63 10.83
N ARG A 104 17.05 -2.54 11.51
CA ARG A 104 17.15 -2.57 12.97
C ARG A 104 18.01 -1.45 13.54
N GLY A 105 19.01 -0.99 12.79
CA GLY A 105 19.95 0.04 13.19
C GLY A 105 19.52 1.45 12.77
N ARG A 106 19.92 1.85 11.56
CA ARG A 106 19.78 3.23 11.07
C ARG A 106 18.34 3.71 10.99
N MET A 107 17.41 2.86 10.50
CA MET A 107 16.00 3.24 10.39
C MET A 107 15.37 3.47 11.76
N SER A 108 15.64 2.60 12.73
CA SER A 108 15.16 2.77 14.11
C SER A 108 15.77 4.01 14.78
N GLN A 109 17.05 4.30 14.56
CA GLN A 109 17.71 5.50 15.09
C GLN A 109 17.11 6.78 14.49
N MET A 110 16.75 6.76 13.20
CA MET A 110 16.08 7.90 12.55
C MET A 110 14.73 8.20 13.19
N LEU A 111 13.92 7.16 13.51
CA LEU A 111 12.67 7.32 14.25
C LEU A 111 12.87 7.97 15.62
N VAL A 112 13.89 7.52 16.37
CA VAL A 112 14.21 8.11 17.69
C VAL A 112 14.62 9.58 17.55
N SER A 113 15.41 9.91 16.53
CA SER A 113 15.82 11.29 16.24
C SER A 113 14.63 12.15 15.82
N GLU A 114 13.79 11.66 14.93
CA GLU A 114 12.56 12.31 14.50
C GLU A 114 11.71 12.67 15.73
N LYS A 115 11.32 11.68 16.52
CA LYS A 115 10.50 11.88 17.71
C LYS A 115 11.09 12.92 18.67
N ARG A 116 12.40 12.87 18.92
CA ARG A 116 13.09 13.75 19.85
C ARG A 116 13.22 15.20 19.35
N LEU A 117 13.47 15.38 18.04
CA LEU A 117 13.85 16.69 17.50
C LEU A 117 12.67 17.45 16.91
N THR A 118 11.66 16.74 16.43
CA THR A 118 10.56 17.34 15.66
C THR A 118 9.26 17.50 16.47
N SER A 119 9.06 16.73 17.54
CA SER A 119 7.86 16.84 18.39
C SER A 119 7.79 18.22 19.04
N ARG A 120 6.85 19.07 18.62
CA ARG A 120 6.71 20.45 19.09
C ARG A 120 5.44 20.68 19.89
N VAL A 121 4.31 20.17 19.41
CA VAL A 121 3.06 20.20 20.13
C VAL A 121 2.77 18.79 20.61
N ARG A 122 3.11 18.53 21.88
CA ARG A 122 3.12 17.16 22.44
C ARG A 122 4.00 16.25 21.59
N THR A 123 3.39 15.17 21.01
CA THR A 123 4.09 14.25 20.12
C THR A 123 3.98 14.62 18.62
N MET A 124 3.16 15.62 18.28
CA MET A 124 2.98 16.04 16.91
C MET A 124 4.21 16.78 16.38
N PRO A 125 4.74 16.39 15.21
CA PRO A 125 5.95 16.95 14.65
C PRO A 125 5.72 18.30 13.97
N ASP A 126 6.76 19.14 13.98
CA ASP A 126 6.85 20.35 13.19
C ASP A 126 8.15 20.33 12.37
N THR A 127 8.26 21.22 11.38
CA THR A 127 9.38 21.31 10.47
C THR A 127 10.68 21.63 11.20
N TYR A 128 11.70 20.77 11.04
CA TYR A 128 13.00 20.88 11.69
C TYR A 128 14.08 21.30 10.69
N ALA A 129 14.67 22.48 10.89
CA ALA A 129 15.74 23.01 10.07
C ALA A 129 17.12 22.56 10.59
N PHE A 130 17.94 21.96 9.71
CA PHE A 130 19.23 21.39 10.06
C PHE A 130 20.26 22.46 10.43
N SER A 131 20.32 23.56 9.67
CA SER A 131 21.22 24.69 9.95
C SER A 131 20.90 25.40 11.25
N LYS A 132 19.62 25.53 11.61
CA LYS A 132 19.17 26.11 12.89
C LYS A 132 19.32 25.14 14.06
N ARG A 133 19.38 23.82 13.82
CA ARG A 133 19.26 22.76 14.84
C ARG A 133 18.02 22.93 15.70
N GLY A 134 16.91 23.31 15.09
CA GLY A 134 15.64 23.64 15.72
C GLY A 134 14.52 23.78 14.72
N PHE A 135 13.37 24.23 15.17
CA PHE A 135 12.22 24.44 14.29
C PHE A 135 12.48 25.53 13.25
N LEU A 136 11.93 25.32 12.04
CA LEU A 136 12.09 26.26 10.94
C LEU A 136 11.50 27.63 11.29
N GLU A 137 10.31 27.65 11.87
CA GLU A 137 9.59 28.84 12.27
C GLU A 137 9.54 28.97 13.81
N ASP A 138 9.62 30.18 14.33
CA ASP A 138 9.51 30.42 15.78
C ASP A 138 8.04 30.31 16.25
N GLU A 139 7.10 30.74 15.41
CA GLU A 139 5.66 30.64 15.65
C GLU A 139 5.13 29.22 15.39
N ILE A 140 4.21 28.76 16.25
CA ILE A 140 3.51 27.50 16.09
C ILE A 140 2.35 27.70 15.13
N LYS A 141 2.40 27.05 13.97
CA LYS A 141 1.32 26.99 12.97
C LYS A 141 0.57 25.67 13.12
N MET A 142 -0.51 25.69 13.91
CA MET A 142 -1.26 24.47 14.23
C MET A 142 -1.85 23.78 13.00
N ASP A 143 -2.27 24.53 12.00
CA ASP A 143 -2.76 24.00 10.73
C ASP A 143 -1.69 23.17 10.00
N GLU A 144 -0.47 23.67 9.89
CA GLU A 144 0.66 22.93 9.27
C GLU A 144 1.04 21.69 10.10
N ILE A 145 0.98 21.78 11.43
CA ILE A 145 1.28 20.66 12.33
C ILE A 145 0.21 19.58 12.21
N VAL A 146 -1.07 19.96 12.20
CA VAL A 146 -2.19 19.02 12.05
C VAL A 146 -2.10 18.34 10.69
N PHE A 147 -1.92 19.10 9.61
CA PHE A 147 -1.81 18.56 8.27
C PHE A 147 -0.62 17.59 8.14
N GLY A 148 0.59 18.06 8.48
CA GLY A 148 1.76 17.19 8.39
C GLY A 148 1.71 15.97 9.32
N THR A 149 0.99 16.05 10.45
CA THR A 149 0.79 14.90 11.34
C THR A 149 -0.19 13.90 10.72
N SER A 150 -1.29 14.35 10.09
CA SER A 150 -2.25 13.46 9.44
C SER A 150 -1.63 12.72 8.26
N GLU A 151 -0.87 13.42 7.41
CA GLU A 151 -0.08 12.85 6.31
C GLU A 151 0.89 11.78 6.81
N TYR A 152 1.73 12.12 7.80
CA TYR A 152 2.72 11.19 8.34
C TYR A 152 2.06 9.93 8.94
N ILE A 153 0.93 10.09 9.63
CA ILE A 153 0.16 8.97 10.18
C ILE A 153 -0.41 8.12 9.04
N LYS A 154 -1.11 8.73 8.08
CA LYS A 154 -1.88 8.02 7.05
C LYS A 154 -0.99 7.46 5.94
N ASP A 155 -0.15 8.29 5.33
CA ASP A 155 0.64 7.87 4.17
C ASP A 155 1.91 7.11 4.55
N GLY A 156 2.50 7.45 5.69
CA GLY A 156 3.73 6.85 6.14
C GLY A 156 3.59 5.70 7.12
N LEU A 157 3.07 5.98 8.32
CA LEU A 157 3.13 5.02 9.43
C LEU A 157 2.04 3.95 9.36
N LEU A 158 0.89 4.23 8.79
CA LEU A 158 -0.20 3.27 8.65
C LEU A 158 0.17 2.11 7.71
N PRO A 159 0.72 2.33 6.49
CA PRO A 159 1.24 1.24 5.64
C PRO A 159 2.35 0.42 6.32
N LEU A 160 3.28 1.09 7.04
CA LEU A 160 4.29 0.40 7.85
C LEU A 160 3.64 -0.49 8.92
N THR A 161 2.62 0.03 9.60
CA THR A 161 1.90 -0.71 10.66
C THR A 161 1.15 -1.90 10.06
N GLU A 162 0.56 -1.75 8.89
CA GLU A 162 -0.12 -2.85 8.21
C GLU A 162 0.87 -3.95 7.81
N TRP A 163 2.09 -3.61 7.37
CA TRP A 163 3.13 -4.58 7.05
C TRP A 163 3.78 -5.20 8.30
N LEU A 164 4.31 -4.36 9.17
CA LEU A 164 5.12 -4.80 10.32
C LEU A 164 4.28 -5.31 11.51
N GLY A 165 3.00 -4.91 11.60
CA GLY A 165 2.20 -5.08 12.81
C GLY A 165 2.68 -4.18 13.95
N LYS A 166 2.60 -4.67 15.19
CA LYS A 166 3.06 -3.92 16.37
C LYS A 166 4.57 -3.69 16.32
N SER A 167 4.98 -2.43 16.34
CA SER A 167 6.38 -2.01 16.19
C SER A 167 6.58 -0.62 16.79
N ALA A 168 7.82 -0.14 16.83
CA ALA A 168 8.13 1.23 17.25
C ALA A 168 7.44 2.29 16.36
N TRP A 169 7.22 2.00 15.09
CA TRP A 169 6.50 2.88 14.15
C TRP A 169 5.00 2.90 14.44
N SER A 170 4.38 1.75 14.73
CA SER A 170 2.98 1.72 15.17
C SER A 170 2.76 2.45 16.48
N ASP A 171 3.69 2.33 17.43
CA ASP A 171 3.64 3.05 18.70
C ASP A 171 3.74 4.58 18.46
N ARG A 172 4.64 5.02 17.56
CA ARG A 172 4.77 6.42 17.15
C ARG A 172 3.49 6.96 16.53
N MET A 173 2.89 6.19 15.63
CA MET A 173 1.62 6.53 15.00
C MET A 173 0.50 6.73 16.04
N ILE A 174 0.36 5.79 16.96
CA ILE A 174 -0.69 5.81 17.98
C ILE A 174 -0.52 6.99 18.94
N GLU A 175 0.71 7.30 19.36
CA GLU A 175 0.99 8.46 20.22
C GLU A 175 0.57 9.78 19.54
N MET A 176 0.94 9.96 18.27
CA MET A 176 0.56 11.15 17.51
C MET A 176 -0.96 11.23 17.30
N LEU A 177 -1.60 10.12 16.99
CA LEU A 177 -3.05 10.08 16.79
C LEU A 177 -3.81 10.45 18.08
N TYR A 178 -3.32 10.03 19.26
CA TYR A 178 -3.92 10.43 20.53
C TYR A 178 -3.78 11.91 20.80
N ASP A 179 -2.63 12.47 20.51
CA ASP A 179 -2.40 13.91 20.75
C ASP A 179 -3.12 14.78 19.71
N LEU A 180 -3.17 14.34 18.45
CA LEU A 180 -3.98 14.98 17.43
C LEU A 180 -5.47 15.00 17.81
N ASN A 181 -6.03 13.87 18.27
CA ASN A 181 -7.41 13.81 18.77
C ASN A 181 -7.63 14.77 19.95
N ARG A 182 -6.68 14.85 20.88
CA ARG A 182 -6.77 15.74 22.04
C ARG A 182 -6.80 17.21 21.64
N GLU A 183 -5.94 17.63 20.72
CA GLU A 183 -5.89 19.03 20.27
C GLU A 183 -7.13 19.43 19.47
N ILE A 184 -7.64 18.54 18.62
CA ILE A 184 -8.87 18.77 17.86
C ILE A 184 -10.12 18.78 18.76
N VAL A 185 -10.18 17.91 19.79
CA VAL A 185 -11.35 17.78 20.69
C VAL A 185 -11.35 18.87 21.77
N ILE A 186 -10.18 19.36 22.25
CA ILE A 186 -10.10 20.47 23.23
C ILE A 186 -10.76 21.75 22.68
N ALA A 187 -10.77 21.93 21.37
CA ALA A 187 -11.49 23.03 20.73
C ALA A 187 -13.02 22.92 20.76
N GLY A 188 -13.60 21.85 21.38
CA GLY A 188 -15.02 21.73 21.73
C GLY A 188 -15.99 21.44 20.60
N GLU A 189 -15.53 21.41 19.39
CA GLU A 189 -16.21 20.98 18.18
C GLU A 189 -15.20 20.26 17.31
N VAL A 190 -15.62 19.25 16.53
CA VAL A 190 -14.83 18.84 15.37
C VAL A 190 -14.90 20.03 14.41
N LYS A 191 -14.07 21.02 14.68
CA LYS A 191 -13.98 22.19 13.85
C LYS A 191 -13.17 21.83 12.62
N ALA A 192 -13.80 21.09 11.70
CA ALA A 192 -13.41 21.07 10.30
C ALA A 192 -13.19 22.48 9.72
N ARG A 193 -13.51 23.52 10.50
CA ARG A 193 -13.36 24.94 10.15
C ARG A 193 -12.02 25.56 10.51
N GLU A 194 -11.15 24.93 11.30
CA GLU A 194 -9.96 25.62 11.83
C GLU A 194 -8.62 24.93 11.48
N PHE A 195 -8.58 24.11 10.44
CA PHE A 195 -7.29 23.64 9.88
C PHE A 195 -6.56 24.74 9.09
N GLY A 196 -6.92 26.00 9.27
CA GLY A 196 -6.30 27.13 8.59
C GLY A 196 -6.41 27.03 7.07
N ASN A 197 -5.28 27.00 6.38
CA ASN A 197 -5.19 26.80 4.93
C ASN A 197 -5.04 25.33 4.51
N ALA A 198 -5.00 24.39 5.48
CA ALA A 198 -4.94 22.97 5.15
C ALA A 198 -6.23 22.54 4.43
N PRO A 199 -6.16 21.69 3.41
CA PRO A 199 -7.33 21.18 2.71
C PRO A 199 -8.12 20.26 3.65
N LYS A 200 -9.25 20.76 4.15
CA LYS A 200 -10.09 20.07 5.15
C LYS A 200 -10.55 18.70 4.71
N GLU A 201 -10.93 18.59 3.45
CA GLU A 201 -11.44 17.37 2.84
C GLU A 201 -10.37 16.28 2.89
N GLU A 202 -9.13 16.65 2.66
CA GLU A 202 -7.96 15.79 2.69
C GLU A 202 -7.71 15.27 4.11
N VAL A 203 -7.45 16.16 5.07
CA VAL A 203 -7.20 15.79 6.48
C VAL A 203 -8.33 14.93 7.05
N ASN A 204 -9.58 15.28 6.77
CA ASN A 204 -10.72 14.49 7.24
C ASN A 204 -10.80 13.13 6.54
N GLY A 205 -10.47 13.05 5.25
CA GLY A 205 -10.41 11.80 4.50
C GLY A 205 -9.34 10.85 5.03
N GLU A 206 -8.14 11.37 5.28
CA GLU A 206 -7.05 10.65 5.93
C GLU A 206 -7.43 10.14 7.31
N LEU A 207 -7.98 11.01 8.16
CA LEU A 207 -8.42 10.63 9.50
C LEU A 207 -9.53 9.57 9.46
N LEU A 208 -10.48 9.63 8.53
CA LEU A 208 -11.51 8.60 8.39
C LEU A 208 -10.90 7.21 8.12
N GLN A 209 -9.90 7.14 7.24
CA GLN A 209 -9.19 5.89 6.93
C GLN A 209 -8.40 5.38 8.14
N VAL A 210 -7.59 6.25 8.76
CA VAL A 210 -6.81 5.92 9.96
C VAL A 210 -7.71 5.45 11.09
N LEU A 211 -8.72 6.22 11.43
CA LEU A 211 -9.62 5.94 12.56
C LEU A 211 -10.42 4.65 12.36
N SER A 212 -10.89 4.39 11.14
CA SER A 212 -11.57 3.15 10.79
C SER A 212 -10.67 1.93 10.98
N ARG A 213 -9.42 2.01 10.52
CA ARG A 213 -8.45 0.92 10.67
C ARG A 213 -7.97 0.79 12.12
N MET A 214 -7.74 1.90 12.83
CA MET A 214 -7.30 1.91 14.23
C MET A 214 -8.35 1.38 15.20
N TYR A 215 -9.64 1.60 14.93
CA TYR A 215 -10.70 0.98 15.70
C TYR A 215 -10.57 -0.56 15.71
N TRP A 216 -10.40 -1.16 14.53
CA TRP A 216 -10.25 -2.60 14.41
C TRP A 216 -8.94 -3.11 15.03
N MET A 217 -7.83 -2.44 14.75
CA MET A 217 -6.52 -2.84 15.24
C MET A 217 -6.44 -2.84 16.77
N THR A 218 -6.98 -1.80 17.42
CA THR A 218 -6.85 -1.58 18.86
C THR A 218 -8.04 -2.05 19.68
N GLY A 219 -9.24 -2.08 19.09
CA GLY A 219 -10.51 -2.31 19.80
C GLY A 219 -10.99 -1.11 20.64
N GLU A 220 -10.42 0.09 20.43
CA GLU A 220 -10.78 1.28 21.20
C GLU A 220 -11.92 2.05 20.56
N GLU A 221 -13.08 2.08 21.20
CA GLU A 221 -14.32 2.73 20.73
C GLU A 221 -14.14 4.22 20.38
N LYS A 222 -13.24 4.93 21.05
CA LYS A 222 -12.99 6.35 20.79
C LYS A 222 -12.59 6.66 19.35
N PHE A 223 -11.91 5.72 18.66
CA PHE A 223 -11.54 5.91 17.25
C PHE A 223 -12.77 5.84 16.36
N LEU A 224 -13.68 4.90 16.62
CA LEU A 224 -14.94 4.82 15.91
C LEU A 224 -15.83 6.04 16.20
N ASP A 225 -15.93 6.47 17.46
CA ASP A 225 -16.70 7.66 17.84
C ASP A 225 -16.21 8.92 17.13
N TRP A 226 -14.89 9.05 16.97
CA TRP A 226 -14.32 10.17 16.23
C TRP A 226 -14.58 10.07 14.73
N ALA A 227 -14.36 8.90 14.13
CA ALA A 227 -14.69 8.66 12.73
C ALA A 227 -16.16 8.94 12.42
N ILE A 228 -17.10 8.56 13.32
CA ILE A 228 -18.52 8.83 13.19
C ILE A 228 -18.81 10.33 13.21
N LYS A 229 -18.16 11.12 14.07
CA LYS A 229 -18.35 12.58 14.09
C LYS A 229 -17.96 13.22 12.76
N ILE A 230 -16.85 12.78 12.16
CA ILE A 230 -16.42 13.24 10.82
C ILE A 230 -17.42 12.76 9.76
N GLY A 231 -17.83 11.48 9.82
CA GLY A 231 -18.83 10.93 8.90
C GLY A 231 -20.17 11.63 8.97
N ASP A 232 -20.66 11.95 10.17
CA ASP A 232 -21.91 12.70 10.38
C ASP A 232 -21.84 14.11 9.79
N TYR A 233 -20.70 14.78 9.93
CA TYR A 233 -20.48 16.11 9.34
C TYR A 233 -20.66 16.10 7.82
N TYR A 234 -20.15 15.08 7.12
CA TYR A 234 -20.27 14.97 5.67
C TYR A 234 -21.57 14.30 5.23
N LEU A 235 -21.95 13.18 5.80
CA LEU A 235 -23.04 12.36 5.29
C LEU A 235 -24.42 12.80 5.77
N LEU A 236 -24.52 13.34 7.00
CA LEU A 236 -25.80 13.73 7.61
C LEU A 236 -25.93 15.25 7.80
N GLY A 237 -24.84 15.99 7.69
CA GLY A 237 -24.80 17.46 7.76
C GLY A 237 -25.06 18.13 6.42
N ASP A 238 -24.62 19.38 6.34
CA ASP A 238 -24.72 20.27 5.17
C ASP A 238 -23.37 20.39 4.41
N HIS A 239 -22.56 19.33 4.44
CA HIS A 239 -21.23 19.27 3.80
C HIS A 239 -21.06 18.02 2.93
N HIS A 240 -22.16 17.49 2.42
CA HIS A 240 -22.13 16.27 1.63
C HIS A 240 -21.29 16.48 0.34
N PRO A 241 -20.33 15.56 0.01
CA PRO A 241 -19.32 15.80 -1.02
C PRO A 241 -19.91 16.15 -2.39
N THR A 242 -21.06 15.60 -2.76
CA THR A 242 -21.66 15.85 -4.09
C THR A 242 -22.91 16.73 -4.06
N ARG A 243 -23.56 16.87 -2.91
CA ARG A 243 -24.76 17.70 -2.77
C ARG A 243 -24.43 19.15 -2.38
N ASP A 244 -23.41 19.31 -1.51
CA ASP A 244 -23.17 20.59 -0.85
C ASP A 244 -21.89 21.29 -1.32
N LEU A 245 -20.83 20.53 -1.69
CA LEU A 245 -19.58 21.11 -2.19
C LEU A 245 -19.72 21.64 -3.63
N GLU A 246 -19.05 22.75 -3.92
CA GLU A 246 -18.96 23.32 -5.27
C GLU A 246 -17.72 22.85 -6.03
N TYR A 247 -16.77 22.28 -5.32
CA TYR A 247 -15.57 21.69 -5.88
C TYR A 247 -15.27 20.38 -5.15
N LEU A 248 -15.13 19.30 -5.90
CA LEU A 248 -14.66 18.00 -5.43
C LEU A 248 -13.44 17.61 -6.25
N ARG A 249 -12.32 17.56 -5.60
CA ARG A 249 -11.09 17.04 -6.19
C ARG A 249 -11.16 15.51 -6.15
N LEU A 250 -10.83 14.85 -7.27
CA LEU A 250 -10.81 13.38 -7.38
C LEU A 250 -9.40 12.84 -7.64
N ARG A 251 -8.42 13.73 -7.63
CA ARG A 251 -7.00 13.44 -7.75
C ARG A 251 -6.33 13.67 -6.40
N ASP A 252 -5.19 12.96 -6.19
CA ASP A 252 -4.31 13.16 -5.05
C ASP A 252 -5.12 13.14 -3.74
N HIS A 253 -4.84 13.96 -2.81
CA HIS A 253 -5.48 13.98 -1.49
C HIS A 253 -7.02 14.15 -1.50
N GLY A 254 -7.61 14.68 -2.56
CA GLY A 254 -9.07 14.85 -2.63
C GLY A 254 -9.87 13.55 -2.73
N CYS A 255 -9.28 12.48 -3.27
CA CYS A 255 -9.89 11.16 -3.29
C CYS A 255 -9.95 10.51 -1.88
N GLU A 256 -9.14 11.00 -0.94
CA GLU A 256 -9.07 10.52 0.44
C GLU A 256 -10.43 10.60 1.14
N LEU A 257 -11.17 11.70 0.94
CA LEU A 257 -12.49 11.86 1.54
C LEU A 257 -13.47 10.78 1.07
N VAL A 258 -13.50 10.51 -0.25
CA VAL A 258 -14.39 9.50 -0.83
C VAL A 258 -14.05 8.11 -0.26
N SER A 259 -12.77 7.74 -0.27
CA SER A 259 -12.29 6.46 0.26
C SER A 259 -12.50 6.36 1.76
N GLY A 260 -12.21 7.42 2.52
CA GLY A 260 -12.39 7.46 3.96
C GLY A 260 -13.85 7.27 4.40
N LEU A 261 -14.79 7.92 3.70
CA LEU A 261 -16.23 7.73 3.96
C LEU A 261 -16.67 6.30 3.63
N CYS A 262 -16.12 5.67 2.60
CA CYS A 262 -16.42 4.28 2.26
C CYS A 262 -15.80 3.28 3.26
N GLU A 263 -14.60 3.55 3.79
CA GLU A 263 -14.01 2.73 4.86
C GLU A 263 -14.81 2.84 6.17
N LEU A 264 -15.26 4.05 6.52
CA LEU A 264 -16.17 4.24 7.65
C LEU A 264 -17.50 3.49 7.44
N TYR A 265 -18.05 3.54 6.22
CA TYR A 265 -19.26 2.81 5.87
C TYR A 265 -19.09 1.30 6.06
N ALA A 266 -17.98 0.75 5.59
CA ALA A 266 -17.63 -0.65 5.80
C ALA A 266 -17.44 -0.96 7.30
N THR A 267 -16.74 -0.11 8.03
CA THR A 267 -16.54 -0.26 9.48
C THR A 267 -17.88 -0.27 10.23
N THR A 268 -18.77 0.66 9.93
CA THR A 268 -20.11 0.71 10.57
C THR A 268 -20.99 -0.49 10.23
N ASN A 269 -20.81 -1.11 9.05
CA ASN A 269 -21.54 -2.32 8.70
C ASN A 269 -21.34 -3.45 9.72
N PHE A 270 -20.13 -3.60 10.24
CA PHE A 270 -19.80 -4.66 11.19
C PHE A 270 -19.89 -4.20 12.65
N ALA A 271 -19.53 -2.95 12.95
CA ALA A 271 -19.47 -2.43 14.31
C ALA A 271 -20.78 -1.80 14.76
N MET A 272 -21.50 -1.10 13.89
CA MET A 272 -22.69 -0.32 14.22
C MET A 272 -23.75 -0.38 13.09
N PRO A 273 -24.44 -1.53 12.88
CA PRO A 273 -25.35 -1.73 11.73
C PRO A 273 -26.47 -0.69 11.61
N GLU A 274 -26.96 -0.14 12.72
CA GLU A 274 -27.98 0.92 12.67
C GLU A 274 -27.38 2.24 12.12
N LYS A 275 -26.12 2.53 12.44
CA LYS A 275 -25.43 3.69 11.88
C LYS A 275 -25.17 3.52 10.37
N LYS A 276 -24.76 2.31 9.95
CA LYS A 276 -24.62 1.95 8.53
C LYS A 276 -25.90 2.23 7.75
N LYS A 277 -27.08 1.90 8.31
CA LYS A 277 -28.38 2.18 7.67
C LYS A 277 -28.60 3.68 7.44
N THR A 278 -28.17 4.54 8.36
CA THR A 278 -28.28 5.99 8.19
C THR A 278 -27.34 6.53 7.14
N TYR A 279 -26.17 5.90 6.95
CA TYR A 279 -25.16 6.29 5.97
C TYR A 279 -25.44 5.73 4.57
N GLN A 280 -26.28 4.70 4.44
CA GLN A 280 -26.46 3.99 3.17
C GLN A 280 -26.88 4.92 2.03
N GLN A 281 -27.94 5.69 2.23
CA GLN A 281 -28.45 6.57 1.19
C GLN A 281 -27.45 7.68 0.81
N PRO A 282 -26.84 8.46 1.74
CA PRO A 282 -25.90 9.49 1.36
C PRO A 282 -24.59 8.95 0.76
N VAL A 283 -24.09 7.78 1.17
CA VAL A 283 -22.91 7.17 0.54
C VAL A 283 -23.22 6.78 -0.90
N HIS A 284 -24.36 6.13 -1.17
CA HIS A 284 -24.77 5.80 -2.53
C HIS A 284 -25.01 7.06 -3.39
N GLU A 285 -25.67 8.09 -2.84
CA GLU A 285 -25.85 9.37 -3.51
C GLU A 285 -24.51 10.00 -3.94
N MET A 286 -23.53 10.00 -3.06
CA MET A 286 -22.18 10.49 -3.37
C MET A 286 -21.55 9.68 -4.51
N LEU A 287 -21.52 8.37 -4.40
CA LEU A 287 -20.86 7.50 -5.37
C LEU A 287 -21.56 7.52 -6.73
N ASP A 288 -22.90 7.44 -6.76
CA ASP A 288 -23.67 7.49 -8.00
C ASP A 288 -23.46 8.82 -8.72
N ARG A 289 -23.43 9.94 -7.98
CA ARG A 289 -23.20 11.26 -8.58
C ARG A 289 -21.80 11.39 -9.16
N ILE A 290 -20.77 10.89 -8.49
CA ILE A 290 -19.41 10.88 -9.03
C ILE A 290 -19.33 10.02 -10.29
N LEU A 291 -19.98 8.85 -10.33
CA LEU A 291 -20.04 8.03 -11.56
C LEU A 291 -20.74 8.75 -12.72
N GLU A 292 -21.75 9.55 -12.42
CA GLU A 292 -22.51 10.29 -13.44
C GLU A 292 -21.68 11.41 -14.07
N VAL A 293 -20.97 12.21 -13.26
CA VAL A 293 -20.38 13.49 -13.72
C VAL A 293 -18.86 13.56 -13.62
N GLY A 294 -18.20 12.65 -12.89
CA GLY A 294 -16.79 12.74 -12.53
C GLY A 294 -15.84 11.98 -13.46
N ARG A 295 -16.34 11.32 -14.50
CA ARG A 295 -15.51 10.43 -15.33
C ARG A 295 -15.70 10.66 -16.83
N ASN A 296 -14.66 10.30 -17.59
CA ASN A 296 -14.71 10.31 -19.05
C ASN A 296 -15.41 9.07 -19.62
N VAL A 297 -15.45 8.97 -20.95
CA VAL A 297 -16.11 7.85 -21.65
C VAL A 297 -15.46 6.49 -21.38
N ASP A 298 -14.17 6.47 -21.03
CA ASP A 298 -13.40 5.27 -20.70
C ASP A 298 -13.56 4.85 -19.23
N GLY A 299 -14.21 5.68 -18.40
CA GLY A 299 -14.45 5.44 -16.99
C GLY A 299 -13.40 6.06 -16.05
N MET A 300 -12.35 6.71 -16.59
CA MET A 300 -11.32 7.39 -15.81
C MET A 300 -11.85 8.67 -15.19
N PHE A 301 -11.46 8.94 -13.95
CA PHE A 301 -11.88 10.14 -13.24
C PHE A 301 -11.09 11.37 -13.66
N TYR A 302 -11.77 12.52 -13.71
CA TYR A 302 -11.14 13.82 -13.87
C TYR A 302 -10.53 14.30 -12.54
N ASP A 303 -9.51 15.16 -12.61
CA ASP A 303 -8.87 15.72 -11.42
C ASP A 303 -9.84 16.46 -10.50
N GLY A 304 -10.77 17.22 -11.07
CA GLY A 304 -11.69 17.99 -10.26
C GLY A 304 -13.00 18.34 -11.00
N ILE A 305 -14.08 18.29 -10.24
CA ILE A 305 -15.45 18.55 -10.72
C ILE A 305 -16.19 19.51 -9.82
N ASN A 306 -17.20 20.20 -10.37
CA ASN A 306 -18.29 20.75 -9.57
C ASN A 306 -19.42 19.71 -9.58
N PRO A 307 -19.62 18.97 -8.48
CA PRO A 307 -20.56 17.86 -8.47
C PRO A 307 -22.02 18.32 -8.55
N LYS A 308 -22.35 19.54 -8.10
CA LYS A 308 -23.71 20.10 -8.19
C LYS A 308 -24.14 20.29 -9.63
N THR A 309 -23.28 20.93 -10.43
CA THR A 309 -23.59 21.29 -11.82
C THR A 309 -23.17 20.24 -12.83
N GLY A 310 -22.31 19.31 -12.45
CA GLY A 310 -21.68 18.35 -13.36
C GLY A 310 -20.57 18.97 -14.23
N LYS A 311 -20.14 20.21 -13.95
CA LYS A 311 -19.07 20.86 -14.69
C LYS A 311 -17.73 20.24 -14.34
N ILE A 312 -16.96 19.84 -15.34
CA ILE A 312 -15.56 19.46 -15.18
C ILE A 312 -14.76 20.74 -14.94
N VAL A 313 -14.05 20.79 -13.82
CA VAL A 313 -13.23 21.95 -13.42
C VAL A 313 -11.78 21.77 -13.87
N GLN A 314 -11.29 20.53 -13.82
CA GLN A 314 -9.97 20.14 -14.29
C GLN A 314 -10.11 18.86 -15.11
N GLU A 315 -9.87 18.96 -16.43
CA GLU A 315 -10.05 17.86 -17.38
C GLU A 315 -8.95 16.79 -17.35
N ARG A 316 -7.85 17.06 -16.69
CA ARG A 316 -6.77 16.09 -16.51
C ARG A 316 -7.35 14.82 -15.87
N ILE A 317 -6.79 13.67 -16.23
CA ILE A 317 -7.16 12.39 -15.61
C ILE A 317 -6.38 12.21 -14.32
N ALA A 318 -7.09 11.85 -13.27
CA ALA A 318 -6.50 11.57 -11.96
C ALA A 318 -5.60 10.32 -12.01
N ASP A 319 -4.37 10.46 -11.56
CA ASP A 319 -3.42 9.36 -11.32
C ASP A 319 -3.92 8.43 -10.22
N THR A 320 -4.55 8.98 -9.21
CA THR A 320 -5.20 8.25 -8.09
C THR A 320 -6.59 7.69 -8.45
N TRP A 321 -6.83 7.37 -9.72
CA TRP A 321 -8.11 6.85 -10.21
C TRP A 321 -8.59 5.60 -9.45
N GLY A 322 -7.67 4.74 -9.06
CA GLY A 322 -7.97 3.52 -8.31
C GLY A 322 -8.23 3.79 -6.83
N TYR A 323 -7.70 4.86 -6.25
CA TYR A 323 -8.01 5.27 -4.88
C TYR A 323 -9.51 5.56 -4.74
N THR A 324 -10.06 6.31 -5.68
CA THR A 324 -11.51 6.52 -5.75
C THR A 324 -12.25 5.19 -5.97
N LEU A 325 -11.78 4.32 -6.90
CA LEU A 325 -12.41 3.01 -7.14
C LEU A 325 -12.29 2.04 -5.96
N ASN A 326 -11.29 2.18 -5.08
CA ASN A 326 -11.21 1.42 -3.83
C ASN A 326 -12.45 1.66 -2.97
N GLY A 327 -12.93 2.90 -2.87
CA GLY A 327 -14.18 3.23 -2.19
C GLY A 327 -15.39 2.52 -2.81
N TYR A 328 -15.51 2.55 -4.14
CA TYR A 328 -16.58 1.83 -4.86
C TYR A 328 -16.53 0.33 -4.63
N TYR A 329 -15.36 -0.25 -4.74
CA TYR A 329 -15.19 -1.69 -4.53
C TYR A 329 -15.48 -2.09 -3.08
N THR A 330 -15.12 -1.25 -2.11
CA THR A 330 -15.45 -1.42 -0.69
C THR A 330 -16.96 -1.47 -0.48
N VAL A 331 -17.71 -0.52 -1.06
CA VAL A 331 -19.18 -0.51 -0.94
C VAL A 331 -19.81 -1.69 -1.72
N PHE A 332 -19.22 -2.10 -2.85
CA PHE A 332 -19.64 -3.33 -3.53
C PHE A 332 -19.51 -4.56 -2.62
N LEU A 333 -18.39 -4.70 -1.89
CA LEU A 333 -18.20 -5.83 -0.96
C LEU A 333 -19.25 -5.85 0.18
N ILE A 334 -19.72 -4.68 0.60
CA ILE A 334 -20.70 -4.54 1.70
C ILE A 334 -22.12 -4.76 1.22
N ASP A 335 -22.53 -4.16 0.09
CA ASP A 335 -23.92 -4.09 -0.35
C ASP A 335 -24.22 -4.93 -1.60
N GLY A 336 -23.21 -5.47 -2.27
CA GLY A 336 -23.37 -6.23 -3.51
C GLY A 336 -23.77 -5.36 -4.72
N THR A 337 -23.59 -4.04 -4.69
CA THR A 337 -23.97 -3.11 -5.76
C THR A 337 -23.10 -3.30 -7.00
N GLN A 338 -23.61 -4.06 -7.96
CA GLN A 338 -22.83 -4.48 -9.15
C GLN A 338 -22.29 -3.32 -9.97
N ALA A 339 -23.03 -2.20 -10.09
CA ALA A 339 -22.60 -1.00 -10.81
C ALA A 339 -21.23 -0.46 -10.33
N TYR A 340 -20.90 -0.65 -9.06
CA TYR A 340 -19.64 -0.19 -8.48
C TYR A 340 -18.46 -1.10 -8.88
N ARG A 341 -18.68 -2.40 -8.92
CA ARG A 341 -17.69 -3.33 -9.51
C ARG A 341 -17.53 -3.11 -11.02
N GLU A 342 -18.61 -2.87 -11.73
CA GLU A 342 -18.60 -2.58 -13.17
C GLU A 342 -17.85 -1.28 -13.49
N ALA A 343 -17.83 -0.29 -12.59
CA ALA A 343 -17.02 0.91 -12.74
C ALA A 343 -15.53 0.56 -12.84
N THR A 344 -15.02 -0.34 -12.00
CA THR A 344 -13.64 -0.84 -12.07
C THR A 344 -13.39 -1.61 -13.38
N LEU A 345 -14.30 -2.51 -13.76
CA LEU A 345 -14.17 -3.29 -15.00
C LEU A 345 -14.16 -2.39 -16.24
N LYS A 346 -14.89 -1.29 -16.21
CA LYS A 346 -14.88 -0.31 -17.30
C LYS A 346 -13.51 0.35 -17.46
N VAL A 347 -12.89 0.77 -16.37
CA VAL A 347 -11.52 1.30 -16.40
C VAL A 347 -10.56 0.24 -16.93
N PHE A 348 -10.59 -0.98 -16.39
CA PHE A 348 -9.72 -2.07 -16.83
C PHE A 348 -9.82 -2.37 -18.32
N SER A 349 -11.03 -2.34 -18.88
CA SER A 349 -11.25 -2.55 -20.31
C SER A 349 -10.64 -1.48 -21.21
N ASN A 350 -10.29 -0.32 -20.67
CA ASN A 350 -9.78 0.84 -21.40
C ASN A 350 -8.36 1.24 -21.00
N LEU A 351 -7.78 0.64 -19.96
CA LEU A 351 -6.53 1.09 -19.35
C LEU A 351 -5.34 1.04 -20.32
N ASP A 352 -5.36 0.14 -21.32
CA ASP A 352 -4.33 0.07 -22.36
C ASP A 352 -4.22 1.37 -23.21
N LYS A 353 -5.27 2.18 -23.28
CA LYS A 353 -5.24 3.51 -23.92
C LYS A 353 -4.40 4.53 -23.15
N TYR A 354 -4.12 4.25 -21.91
CA TYR A 354 -3.38 5.10 -20.98
C TYR A 354 -1.96 4.57 -20.71
N LYS A 355 -1.41 3.80 -21.63
CA LYS A 355 0.02 3.46 -21.60
C LYS A 355 0.88 4.69 -21.84
N ASN A 356 1.92 4.85 -21.04
CA ASN A 356 2.81 6.01 -21.04
C ASN A 356 2.03 7.35 -20.97
N TYR A 357 0.91 7.33 -20.25
CA TYR A 357 0.12 8.54 -20.06
C TYR A 357 0.91 9.51 -19.16
N ASP A 358 0.70 10.80 -19.36
CA ASP A 358 1.37 11.88 -18.63
C ASP A 358 0.82 12.02 -17.19
N TRP A 359 0.89 10.93 -16.41
CA TRP A 359 0.42 10.92 -15.04
C TRP A 359 1.11 12.01 -14.24
N GLU A 360 0.33 12.88 -13.61
CA GLU A 360 0.82 14.02 -12.85
C GLU A 360 1.96 14.81 -13.55
N SER A 361 1.79 15.13 -14.83
CA SER A 361 2.80 15.78 -15.68
C SER A 361 4.09 14.96 -15.82
N GLY A 362 3.96 13.63 -15.85
CA GLY A 362 5.07 12.70 -16.04
C GLY A 362 5.98 12.58 -14.81
N SER A 363 5.45 12.78 -13.61
CA SER A 363 6.21 12.57 -12.37
C SER A 363 6.32 11.10 -12.01
N ALA A 364 7.35 10.73 -11.23
CA ALA A 364 7.46 9.38 -10.69
C ALA A 364 6.32 9.08 -9.71
N ASP A 365 5.86 10.08 -8.97
CA ASP A 365 4.75 10.02 -8.05
C ASP A 365 3.43 9.68 -8.75
N GLY A 366 3.09 10.41 -9.82
CA GLY A 366 1.89 10.10 -10.60
C GLY A 366 1.89 8.70 -11.22
N TYR A 367 3.07 8.21 -11.66
CA TYR A 367 3.20 6.82 -12.09
C TYR A 367 3.07 5.83 -10.93
N ALA A 368 3.63 6.15 -9.76
CA ALA A 368 3.52 5.31 -8.58
C ALA A 368 2.07 5.12 -8.17
N ASP A 369 1.29 6.19 -8.12
CA ASP A 369 -0.12 6.17 -7.76
C ASP A 369 -1.00 5.44 -8.78
N ALA A 370 -0.76 5.67 -10.06
CA ALA A 370 -1.49 4.97 -11.12
C ALA A 370 -1.22 3.46 -11.13
N ILE A 371 0.02 3.05 -10.87
CA ILE A 371 0.42 1.63 -10.79
C ILE A 371 -0.12 1.00 -9.50
N GLU A 372 -0.04 1.68 -8.35
CA GLU A 372 -0.66 1.22 -7.11
C GLU A 372 -2.16 1.01 -7.28
N SER A 373 -2.85 2.00 -7.87
CA SER A 373 -4.26 1.93 -8.22
C SER A 373 -4.60 0.65 -8.98
N ALA A 374 -3.77 0.32 -9.98
CA ALA A 374 -3.95 -0.91 -10.76
C ALA A 374 -3.66 -2.15 -9.92
N LEU A 375 -2.56 -2.21 -9.15
CA LEU A 375 -2.14 -3.36 -8.36
C LEU A 375 -3.18 -3.76 -7.31
N ASN A 376 -3.74 -2.78 -6.59
CA ASN A 376 -4.75 -3.01 -5.56
C ASN A 376 -6.04 -3.63 -6.13
N LEU A 377 -6.52 -3.12 -7.24
CA LEU A 377 -7.74 -3.63 -7.88
C LEU A 377 -7.48 -4.92 -8.67
N PHE A 378 -6.31 -5.06 -9.30
CA PHE A 378 -5.89 -6.28 -9.99
C PHE A 378 -5.76 -7.49 -9.04
N ASN A 379 -5.30 -7.28 -7.83
CA ASN A 379 -5.26 -8.31 -6.81
C ASN A 379 -6.65 -8.93 -6.54
N ARG A 380 -7.71 -8.14 -6.66
CA ARG A 380 -9.11 -8.54 -6.44
C ARG A 380 -9.85 -8.97 -7.70
N ILE A 381 -9.44 -8.43 -8.85
CA ILE A 381 -10.01 -8.72 -10.18
C ILE A 381 -8.84 -9.00 -11.14
N PRO A 382 -8.27 -10.21 -11.11
CA PRO A 382 -7.15 -10.54 -11.99
C PRO A 382 -7.55 -10.46 -13.47
N ASP A 383 -6.77 -9.71 -14.26
CA ASP A 383 -6.92 -9.54 -15.70
C ASP A 383 -5.55 -9.53 -16.39
N PRO A 384 -5.28 -10.40 -17.39
CA PRO A 384 -3.97 -10.47 -18.04
C PRO A 384 -3.56 -9.19 -18.78
N ASN A 385 -4.50 -8.34 -19.20
CA ASN A 385 -4.18 -7.07 -19.86
C ASN A 385 -3.72 -6.05 -18.83
N ILE A 386 -4.36 -6.04 -17.66
CA ILE A 386 -3.92 -5.19 -16.54
C ILE A 386 -2.53 -5.59 -16.06
N ALA A 387 -2.25 -6.89 -15.97
CA ALA A 387 -0.90 -7.37 -15.66
C ALA A 387 0.15 -6.81 -16.63
N LYS A 388 -0.13 -6.84 -17.94
CA LYS A 388 0.76 -6.29 -18.97
C LYS A 388 0.90 -4.77 -18.88
N TRP A 389 -0.19 -4.07 -18.56
CA TRP A 389 -0.16 -2.63 -18.35
C TRP A 389 0.72 -2.26 -17.15
N ILE A 390 0.55 -2.93 -16.01
CA ILE A 390 1.40 -2.74 -14.83
C ILE A 390 2.88 -3.00 -15.18
N ASP A 391 3.18 -4.10 -15.89
CA ASP A 391 4.54 -4.43 -16.33
C ASP A 391 5.13 -3.38 -17.29
N SER A 392 4.29 -2.70 -18.08
CA SER A 392 4.71 -1.61 -18.95
C SER A 392 5.02 -0.34 -18.15
N GLU A 393 4.09 0.08 -17.30
CA GLU A 393 4.19 1.37 -16.61
C GLU A 393 5.25 1.37 -15.51
N ILE A 394 5.49 0.24 -14.87
CA ILE A 394 6.59 0.12 -13.90
C ILE A 394 7.97 0.38 -14.56
N GLN A 395 8.15 -0.03 -15.82
CA GLN A 395 9.39 0.22 -16.54
C GLN A 395 9.57 1.72 -16.85
N VAL A 396 8.46 2.44 -17.14
CA VAL A 396 8.50 3.90 -17.33
C VAL A 396 8.91 4.58 -16.03
N MET A 397 8.26 4.25 -14.92
CA MET A 397 8.59 4.78 -13.60
C MET A 397 10.05 4.47 -13.21
N TRP A 398 10.53 3.25 -13.44
CA TRP A 398 11.92 2.88 -13.15
C TRP A 398 12.94 3.64 -14.02
N GLY A 399 12.57 3.99 -15.25
CA GLY A 399 13.39 4.81 -16.13
C GLY A 399 13.62 6.24 -15.64
N MET A 400 12.84 6.71 -14.67
CA MET A 400 12.99 8.05 -14.06
C MET A 400 14.04 8.09 -12.96
N GLN A 401 14.43 6.92 -12.42
CA GLN A 401 15.48 6.86 -11.41
C GLN A 401 16.81 7.31 -11.97
N LYS A 402 17.45 8.29 -11.33
CA LYS A 402 18.74 8.80 -11.73
C LYS A 402 19.85 7.76 -11.51
N GLY A 403 20.94 7.87 -12.24
CA GLY A 403 22.07 6.93 -12.14
C GLY A 403 22.74 6.88 -10.76
N ASN A 404 22.47 7.86 -9.89
CA ASN A 404 22.92 7.88 -8.49
C ASN A 404 21.86 7.31 -7.51
N GLY A 405 20.77 6.75 -8.02
CA GLY A 405 19.68 6.16 -7.21
C GLY A 405 18.59 7.14 -6.77
N ILE A 406 18.78 8.45 -6.96
CA ILE A 406 17.82 9.46 -6.51
C ILE A 406 16.57 9.46 -7.39
N ILE A 407 15.43 9.53 -6.74
CA ILE A 407 14.14 9.95 -7.26
C ILE A 407 13.70 11.16 -6.46
N GLU A 408 13.35 12.23 -7.15
CA GLU A 408 12.92 13.49 -6.56
C GLU A 408 12.04 14.25 -7.54
N GLY A 409 10.91 14.72 -7.08
CA GLY A 409 10.02 15.61 -7.79
C GLY A 409 9.79 16.89 -6.97
N TRP A 410 8.57 17.12 -6.56
CA TRP A 410 8.21 18.20 -5.64
C TRP A 410 8.94 18.07 -4.29
N HIS A 411 9.12 16.85 -3.83
CA HIS A 411 9.91 16.43 -2.66
C HIS A 411 10.65 15.14 -2.98
N GLY A 412 11.32 14.53 -2.00
CA GLY A 412 11.88 13.19 -2.12
C GLY A 412 10.76 12.17 -2.29
N ASP A 413 10.78 11.47 -3.41
CA ASP A 413 9.67 10.64 -3.86
C ASP A 413 9.85 9.18 -3.44
N GLY A 414 9.47 8.85 -2.22
CA GLY A 414 9.45 7.48 -1.72
C GLY A 414 8.29 6.64 -2.22
N ASN A 415 7.28 7.25 -2.84
CA ASN A 415 6.19 6.54 -3.50
C ASN A 415 6.70 5.64 -4.62
N PHE A 416 7.81 6.03 -5.26
CA PHE A 416 8.58 5.16 -6.14
C PHE A 416 8.96 3.83 -5.46
N ALA A 417 9.54 3.88 -4.27
CA ALA A 417 9.94 2.67 -3.53
C ALA A 417 8.71 1.90 -3.01
N ARG A 418 7.67 2.58 -2.52
CA ARG A 418 6.38 2.00 -2.13
C ARG A 418 5.83 1.11 -3.23
N THR A 419 5.59 1.70 -4.39
CA THR A 419 4.96 1.02 -5.51
C THR A 419 5.86 -0.05 -6.13
N THR A 420 7.19 0.18 -6.16
CA THR A 420 8.15 -0.85 -6.56
C THR A 420 8.13 -2.06 -5.62
N ILE A 421 8.04 -1.87 -4.29
CA ILE A 421 7.90 -2.97 -3.33
C ILE A 421 6.58 -3.72 -3.56
N MET A 422 5.45 -3.02 -3.75
CA MET A 422 4.17 -3.65 -4.08
C MET A 422 4.26 -4.53 -5.33
N TYR A 423 4.91 -4.03 -6.38
CA TYR A 423 5.17 -4.77 -7.62
C TYR A 423 6.05 -6.00 -7.37
N ASN A 424 7.12 -5.85 -6.62
CA ASN A 424 8.03 -6.96 -6.29
C ASN A 424 7.30 -8.08 -5.54
N LEU A 425 6.46 -7.72 -4.58
CA LEU A 425 5.63 -8.65 -3.82
C LEU A 425 4.61 -9.35 -4.72
N TRP A 426 4.06 -8.67 -5.73
CA TRP A 426 3.26 -9.34 -6.74
C TRP A 426 4.07 -10.39 -7.51
N LYS A 427 5.28 -10.06 -7.97
CA LYS A 427 6.15 -10.95 -8.74
C LYS A 427 6.69 -12.12 -7.91
N SER A 428 6.85 -11.93 -6.61
CA SER A 428 7.25 -12.99 -5.68
C SER A 428 6.07 -13.65 -4.94
N LYS A 429 4.82 -13.23 -5.19
CA LYS A 429 3.63 -13.70 -4.47
C LYS A 429 3.69 -13.51 -2.96
N GLY A 430 4.23 -12.38 -2.50
CA GLY A 430 4.39 -12.07 -1.09
C GLY A 430 5.62 -12.70 -0.43
N LEU A 431 6.38 -13.51 -1.15
CA LEU A 431 7.57 -14.18 -0.63
C LEU A 431 8.77 -13.23 -0.59
N TYR A 432 9.62 -13.39 0.42
CA TYR A 432 10.89 -12.70 0.54
C TYR A 432 11.94 -13.57 1.24
N VAL A 433 13.20 -13.17 1.16
CA VAL A 433 14.33 -13.94 1.70
C VAL A 433 15.19 -13.11 2.64
N GLU A 434 15.82 -13.76 3.63
CA GLU A 434 16.80 -13.15 4.53
C GLU A 434 18.03 -14.07 4.67
N PRO A 435 19.25 -13.57 4.43
CA PRO A 435 19.59 -12.25 3.89
C PRO A 435 19.27 -12.10 2.39
N TRP A 436 18.76 -10.94 1.98
CA TRP A 436 18.63 -10.60 0.57
C TRP A 436 20.02 -10.32 -0.04
N ARG A 437 20.18 -10.68 -1.30
CA ARG A 437 21.42 -10.46 -2.02
C ARG A 437 21.11 -10.16 -3.48
N GLN A 438 21.84 -9.23 -4.12
CA GLN A 438 21.56 -8.78 -5.49
C GLN A 438 21.66 -9.89 -6.54
N ASP A 439 22.51 -10.89 -6.32
CA ASP A 439 22.65 -12.05 -7.21
C ASP A 439 21.64 -13.18 -6.90
N LEU A 440 20.78 -13.01 -5.90
CA LEU A 440 19.75 -13.97 -5.53
C LEU A 440 18.39 -13.56 -6.10
N LEU A 441 17.94 -14.28 -7.11
CA LEU A 441 16.69 -14.01 -7.81
C LEU A 441 15.57 -14.88 -7.23
N LEU A 442 14.57 -14.27 -6.63
CA LEU A 442 13.36 -14.93 -6.12
C LEU A 442 12.14 -14.48 -6.90
N GLY A 443 11.40 -15.41 -7.48
CA GLY A 443 10.12 -15.14 -8.11
C GLY A 443 9.14 -16.29 -7.94
N ALA A 444 7.86 -15.99 -8.08
CA ALA A 444 6.82 -16.98 -7.91
C ALA A 444 5.66 -16.80 -8.90
N GLU A 445 4.91 -17.87 -9.12
CA GLU A 445 3.66 -17.89 -9.86
C GLU A 445 2.64 -18.71 -9.09
N GLN A 446 1.43 -18.19 -8.94
CA GLN A 446 0.33 -18.91 -8.32
C GLN A 446 -0.50 -19.63 -9.38
N LYS A 447 -0.78 -20.93 -9.19
CA LYS A 447 -1.64 -21.76 -10.03
C LYS A 447 -2.66 -22.50 -9.16
N GLY A 448 -3.87 -21.96 -9.13
CA GLY A 448 -4.90 -22.44 -8.19
C GLY A 448 -4.44 -22.22 -6.75
N ASP A 449 -4.50 -23.28 -5.94
CA ASP A 449 -4.10 -23.23 -4.52
C ASP A 449 -2.58 -23.45 -4.32
N SER A 450 -1.82 -23.63 -5.41
CA SER A 450 -0.37 -23.86 -5.35
C SER A 450 0.41 -22.62 -5.74
N VAL A 451 1.57 -22.41 -5.11
CA VAL A 451 2.58 -21.44 -5.53
C VAL A 451 3.83 -22.16 -6.01
N LEU A 452 4.27 -21.81 -7.23
CA LEU A 452 5.52 -22.27 -7.84
C LEU A 452 6.58 -21.21 -7.60
N ILE A 453 7.71 -21.59 -7.00
CA ILE A 453 8.77 -20.70 -6.56
C ILE A 453 10.05 -21.05 -7.29
N SER A 454 10.68 -20.06 -7.91
CA SER A 454 12.00 -20.18 -8.53
C SER A 454 12.98 -19.30 -7.76
N ILE A 455 14.10 -19.90 -7.32
CA ILE A 455 15.20 -19.20 -6.68
C ILE A 455 16.47 -19.55 -7.45
N THR A 456 17.20 -18.55 -7.92
CA THR A 456 18.51 -18.73 -8.57
C THR A 456 19.55 -17.81 -7.94
N SER A 457 20.82 -18.22 -7.97
CA SER A 457 21.91 -17.45 -7.37
C SER A 457 23.24 -17.74 -8.07
N ASP A 458 24.02 -16.71 -8.34
CA ASP A 458 25.36 -16.85 -8.95
C ASP A 458 26.38 -17.48 -7.99
N LYS A 459 26.15 -17.34 -6.69
CA LYS A 459 27.02 -17.88 -5.63
C LYS A 459 26.18 -18.65 -4.62
N PRO A 460 26.71 -19.71 -4.00
CA PRO A 460 25.97 -20.43 -2.98
C PRO A 460 25.37 -19.48 -1.94
N TRP A 461 24.11 -19.70 -1.59
CA TRP A 461 23.37 -18.91 -0.61
C TRP A 461 22.76 -19.82 0.45
N THR A 462 22.78 -19.37 1.69
CA THR A 462 22.09 -20.00 2.81
C THR A 462 21.32 -18.92 3.55
N GLY A 463 20.06 -19.17 3.82
CA GLY A 463 19.18 -18.23 4.52
C GLY A 463 17.78 -18.78 4.67
N SER A 464 16.82 -17.91 4.87
CA SER A 464 15.42 -18.27 5.09
C SER A 464 14.52 -17.67 4.02
N LEU A 465 13.55 -18.47 3.57
CA LEU A 465 12.43 -18.03 2.70
C LEU A 465 11.20 -17.82 3.59
N PHE A 466 10.66 -16.61 3.57
CA PHE A 466 9.48 -16.22 4.33
C PHE A 466 8.23 -16.17 3.45
N PHE A 467 7.11 -16.57 4.02
CA PHE A 467 5.79 -16.50 3.41
C PHE A 467 4.99 -15.35 4.05
N ASP A 468 4.06 -14.77 3.29
CA ASP A 468 3.18 -13.72 3.78
C ASP A 468 2.00 -14.30 4.58
N LYS A 469 1.43 -13.48 5.44
CA LYS A 469 0.24 -13.78 6.26
C LYS A 469 -0.92 -12.88 5.84
N MET A 470 -2.13 -13.22 6.25
CA MET A 470 -3.29 -12.35 6.11
C MET A 470 -3.15 -11.12 7.02
N ARG A 471 -2.42 -10.10 6.56
CA ARG A 471 -2.08 -8.90 7.35
C ARG A 471 -3.31 -8.08 7.70
N PHE A 472 -4.31 -8.01 6.81
CA PHE A 472 -5.57 -7.35 7.12
C PHE A 472 -6.24 -7.96 8.36
N LYS A 473 -6.17 -9.29 8.52
CA LYS A 473 -6.77 -10.02 9.65
C LYS A 473 -5.86 -10.04 10.88
N GLU A 474 -4.57 -10.34 10.70
CA GLU A 474 -3.66 -10.55 11.83
C GLU A 474 -3.11 -9.26 12.42
N ASN A 475 -2.69 -8.31 11.57
CA ASN A 475 -2.14 -7.04 12.01
C ASN A 475 -3.23 -5.99 12.26
N MET A 476 -4.16 -5.84 11.32
CA MET A 476 -5.17 -4.78 11.37
C MET A 476 -6.51 -5.23 11.98
N LYS A 477 -6.74 -6.54 12.10
CA LYS A 477 -7.99 -7.15 12.64
C LYS A 477 -9.25 -6.70 11.89
N LEU A 478 -9.13 -6.38 10.62
CA LEU A 478 -10.27 -6.00 9.78
C LEU A 478 -11.21 -7.20 9.59
N PRO A 479 -12.54 -6.97 9.57
CA PRO A 479 -13.52 -8.04 9.40
C PRO A 479 -13.52 -8.65 8.00
N ILE A 480 -13.15 -7.88 6.98
CA ILE A 480 -12.93 -8.32 5.60
C ILE A 480 -11.79 -7.50 4.98
N ASP A 481 -11.20 -8.03 3.91
CA ASP A 481 -10.16 -7.31 3.16
C ASP A 481 -10.77 -6.39 2.10
N TRP A 482 -11.15 -5.16 2.47
CA TRP A 482 -11.47 -4.14 1.47
C TRP A 482 -10.20 -3.45 0.94
N PRO A 483 -10.20 -2.95 -0.32
CA PRO A 483 -9.05 -2.24 -0.87
C PRO A 483 -8.83 -0.92 -0.13
N ARG A 484 -7.57 -0.59 0.13
CA ARG A 484 -7.13 0.56 0.93
C ARG A 484 -6.02 1.32 0.20
N ILE A 485 -5.99 2.62 0.32
CA ILE A 485 -4.89 3.44 -0.18
C ILE A 485 -3.62 3.08 0.60
N ASN A 486 -2.49 3.01 -0.11
CA ASN A 486 -1.17 2.60 0.40
C ASN A 486 -1.12 1.16 0.95
N GLN A 487 -2.11 0.31 0.60
CA GLN A 487 -2.09 -1.10 0.97
C GLN A 487 -1.05 -1.86 0.14
N PHE A 488 -0.24 -2.68 0.80
CA PHE A 488 0.54 -3.73 0.14
C PHE A 488 -0.36 -4.95 -0.07
N PRO A 489 -0.82 -5.24 -1.30
CA PRO A 489 -1.75 -6.35 -1.53
C PRO A 489 -1.18 -7.69 -1.08
N GLU A 490 -2.06 -8.55 -0.54
CA GLU A 490 -1.73 -9.91 -0.14
C GLU A 490 -1.91 -10.84 -1.33
N TRP A 491 -0.88 -11.63 -1.69
CA TRP A 491 -0.91 -12.48 -2.89
C TRP A 491 -1.10 -13.95 -2.54
N PHE A 492 -0.08 -14.58 -1.97
CA PHE A 492 -0.19 -15.93 -1.43
C PHE A 492 0.11 -15.86 0.08
N THR A 493 -0.90 -16.12 0.87
CA THR A 493 -0.80 -16.05 2.33
C THR A 493 -0.93 -17.43 2.94
N VAL A 494 -0.23 -17.66 4.03
CA VAL A 494 -0.32 -18.91 4.79
C VAL A 494 -1.01 -18.66 6.13
N GLU A 495 -1.84 -19.61 6.55
CA GLU A 495 -2.51 -19.58 7.84
C GLU A 495 -1.70 -20.38 8.85
N LYS A 496 -1.45 -19.78 10.01
CA LYS A 496 -0.58 -20.32 11.07
C LYS A 496 -0.92 -21.76 11.46
N ASP A 497 -2.21 -22.05 11.58
CA ASP A 497 -2.73 -23.32 12.11
C ASP A 497 -3.03 -24.35 11.01
N HIS A 498 -2.62 -24.09 9.75
CA HIS A 498 -2.77 -25.02 8.64
C HIS A 498 -1.43 -25.69 8.30
N ASP A 499 -1.50 -26.91 7.78
CA ASP A 499 -0.37 -27.64 7.24
C ASP A 499 -0.27 -27.44 5.74
N TYR A 500 0.94 -27.24 5.25
CA TYR A 500 1.27 -27.05 3.83
C TYR A 500 2.27 -28.10 3.38
N THR A 501 2.11 -28.59 2.16
CA THR A 501 3.10 -29.46 1.54
C THR A 501 4.11 -28.62 0.78
N LEU A 502 5.38 -28.69 1.15
CA LEU A 502 6.50 -28.11 0.41
C LEU A 502 7.23 -29.21 -0.35
N MET A 503 7.21 -29.14 -1.67
CA MET A 503 7.95 -30.01 -2.57
C MET A 503 9.18 -29.31 -3.12
N ASP A 504 10.35 -29.82 -2.82
CA ASP A 504 11.61 -29.41 -3.45
C ASP A 504 11.85 -30.25 -4.70
N ILE A 505 11.58 -29.66 -5.85
CA ILE A 505 11.73 -30.33 -7.15
C ILE A 505 13.22 -30.56 -7.48
N THR A 506 14.10 -29.66 -7.02
CA THR A 506 15.54 -29.73 -7.27
C THR A 506 16.18 -30.90 -6.52
N GLU A 507 15.85 -31.04 -5.25
CA GLU A 507 16.40 -32.10 -4.35
C GLU A 507 15.55 -33.38 -4.36
N ARG A 508 14.37 -33.35 -5.00
CA ARG A 508 13.38 -34.44 -4.99
C ARG A 508 12.93 -34.81 -3.58
N ASP A 509 12.67 -33.81 -2.75
CA ASP A 509 12.23 -33.94 -1.37
C ASP A 509 10.82 -33.37 -1.18
N MET A 510 10.12 -33.85 -0.19
CA MET A 510 8.77 -33.39 0.14
C MET A 510 8.59 -33.37 1.66
N LYS A 511 8.07 -32.25 2.17
CA LYS A 511 7.82 -32.05 3.59
C LYS A 511 6.44 -31.49 3.83
N VAL A 512 5.81 -31.89 4.91
CA VAL A 512 4.63 -31.21 5.44
C VAL A 512 5.10 -30.27 6.54
N LEU A 513 4.78 -28.99 6.42
CA LEU A 513 5.21 -27.92 7.31
C LEU A 513 3.98 -27.16 7.79
N SER A 514 3.95 -26.76 9.06
CA SER A 514 2.90 -25.88 9.55
C SER A 514 3.04 -24.46 8.96
N GLY A 515 1.92 -23.75 8.80
CA GLY A 515 1.97 -22.36 8.39
C GLY A 515 2.76 -21.49 9.35
N GLU A 516 2.74 -21.80 10.65
CA GLU A 516 3.61 -21.13 11.62
C GLU A 516 5.10 -21.27 11.26
N TYR A 517 5.54 -22.45 10.82
CA TYR A 517 6.92 -22.66 10.38
C TYR A 517 7.23 -21.86 9.10
N LEU A 518 6.31 -21.83 8.14
CA LEU A 518 6.47 -21.06 6.90
C LEU A 518 6.58 -19.54 7.20
N LEU A 519 5.80 -19.02 8.13
CA LEU A 519 5.84 -17.62 8.57
C LEU A 519 7.14 -17.25 9.30
N HIS A 520 7.76 -18.17 10.01
CA HIS A 520 9.03 -17.95 10.71
C HIS A 520 10.26 -18.13 9.81
N GLY A 521 10.06 -18.57 8.57
CA GLY A 521 11.09 -18.71 7.56
C GLY A 521 11.63 -20.12 7.41
N VAL A 522 11.53 -20.64 6.20
CA VAL A 522 12.04 -21.95 5.79
C VAL A 522 13.52 -21.84 5.49
N ASN A 523 14.35 -22.52 6.27
CA ASN A 523 15.79 -22.56 6.01
C ASN A 523 16.10 -23.28 4.70
N LEU A 524 16.80 -22.61 3.80
CA LEU A 524 17.17 -23.12 2.47
C LEU A 524 18.67 -22.98 2.21
N GLN A 525 19.16 -23.90 1.39
CA GLN A 525 20.48 -23.79 0.74
C GLN A 525 20.25 -23.78 -0.77
N VAL A 526 20.82 -22.80 -1.46
CA VAL A 526 20.73 -22.65 -2.91
C VAL A 526 22.17 -22.65 -3.46
N SER A 527 22.54 -23.74 -4.14
CA SER A 527 23.89 -23.85 -4.74
C SER A 527 23.98 -23.04 -6.02
N ALA A 528 22.95 -23.08 -6.88
CA ALA A 528 22.77 -22.29 -8.09
C ALA A 528 21.28 -22.08 -8.39
N GLU A 529 20.47 -23.12 -8.27
CA GLU A 529 19.02 -23.07 -8.53
C GLU A 529 18.26 -23.90 -7.49
N LYS A 530 17.05 -23.45 -7.15
CA LYS A 530 16.08 -24.19 -6.37
C LYS A 530 14.67 -23.95 -6.89
N ARG A 531 13.90 -25.00 -7.05
CA ARG A 531 12.51 -24.96 -7.52
C ARG A 531 11.62 -25.63 -6.48
N LEU A 532 10.68 -24.85 -5.96
CA LEU A 532 9.77 -25.31 -4.91
C LEU A 532 8.32 -25.19 -5.37
N ILE A 533 7.47 -26.08 -4.88
CA ILE A 533 6.01 -25.96 -4.97
C ILE A 533 5.45 -26.03 -3.56
N VAL A 534 4.57 -25.10 -3.21
CA VAL A 534 3.85 -25.09 -1.93
C VAL A 534 2.35 -25.10 -2.19
N PHE A 535 1.61 -25.96 -1.49
CA PHE A 535 0.15 -26.08 -1.60
C PHE A 535 -0.48 -26.60 -0.31
#